data_ed3da01c987a713d17ace0b4033a60fb
#
_entry.id   ed3da01c987a713d17ace0b4033a60fb
#
_cell.length_a   1.000
_cell.length_b   1.000
_cell.length_c   1.000
_cell.angle_alpha   90.00
_cell.angle_beta   90.00
_cell.angle_gamma   90.00
#
_symmetry.space_group_name_H-M   'P 1'
#
loop_
_entity.id
_entity.type
_entity.pdbx_description
1 polymer ?
#
loop_
_entity_poly.entity_id
_entity_poly.type
_entity_poly.pdbx_seq_one_letter_code
_entity_poly.pdbx_strand_id
1 'polypeptide(L)'
;QLDPFGSKRSHTPTLGIAKVQIGKGLTKDELYEETIKACDKKKALVEFEKIELNETPIEIDPWHVKDDLIRHRENPWVQALNRQLNESEQRNVCIFVHGYNTSFIDNTLLAAEIFHYTGRQGAMISFEWPSESSVLGYLADKGNATFSTRHFRRLITNLAKECDIDSITIIGHSAGTPIVVNAMRELRL
;
A
#
# COMPACT_ATOMS: atom_id res chain seq x y z
N GLN A 1 -4.72 0.24 -19.91
CA GLN A 1 -3.56 0.96 -19.36
C GLN A 1 -2.55 -0.11 -18.95
N LEU A 2 -1.29 -0.01 -19.43
CA LEU A 2 -0.25 -0.97 -19.05
C LEU A 2 0.07 -0.79 -17.55
N ASP A 3 0.20 -1.92 -16.84
CA ASP A 3 0.62 -1.90 -15.44
C ASP A 3 2.04 -1.28 -15.37
N PRO A 4 2.24 -0.21 -14.59
CA PRO A 4 3.54 0.47 -14.51
C PRO A 4 4.61 -0.36 -13.82
N PHE A 5 4.22 -1.42 -13.11
CA PHE A 5 5.13 -2.29 -12.37
C PHE A 5 4.95 -3.74 -12.78
N GLY A 6 6.06 -4.45 -12.94
CA GLY A 6 6.08 -5.85 -13.29
C GLY A 6 6.39 -6.78 -12.11
N SER A 7 6.42 -8.09 -12.39
CA SER A 7 6.70 -9.13 -11.38
C SER A 7 8.18 -9.28 -10.99
N LYS A 8 9.07 -8.43 -11.51
CA LYS A 8 10.51 -8.53 -11.21
C LYS A 8 10.84 -7.95 -9.84
N ARG A 9 11.74 -8.63 -9.12
CA ARG A 9 12.28 -8.15 -7.84
C ARG A 9 13.09 -6.88 -8.05
N SER A 10 12.87 -5.89 -7.16
CA SER A 10 13.74 -4.72 -7.04
C SER A 10 14.37 -4.70 -5.65
N HIS A 11 15.65 -4.42 -5.59
CA HIS A 11 16.34 -4.22 -4.31
C HIS A 11 16.03 -2.85 -3.70
N THR A 12 15.53 -1.94 -4.53
CA THR A 12 15.15 -0.58 -4.12
C THR A 12 13.64 -0.44 -4.20
N PRO A 13 12.93 -0.33 -3.08
CA PRO A 13 11.51 -0.04 -3.09
C PRO A 13 11.26 1.38 -3.59
N THR A 14 10.22 1.54 -4.38
CA THR A 14 9.76 2.83 -4.88
C THR A 14 8.57 3.29 -4.05
N LEU A 15 8.58 4.54 -3.63
CA LEU A 15 7.47 5.19 -2.96
C LEU A 15 6.73 6.09 -3.95
N GLY A 16 5.42 6.18 -3.80
CA GLY A 16 4.61 7.04 -4.67
C GLY A 16 3.26 7.36 -4.05
N ILE A 17 2.53 8.24 -4.71
CA ILE A 17 1.17 8.63 -4.34
C ILE A 17 0.26 8.25 -5.51
N ALA A 18 -0.67 7.34 -5.27
CA ALA A 18 -1.70 6.98 -6.23
C ALA A 18 -2.94 7.85 -6.03
N LYS A 19 -3.44 8.41 -7.12
CA LYS A 19 -4.71 9.11 -7.15
C LYS A 19 -5.80 8.20 -7.69
N VAL A 20 -6.81 7.96 -6.87
CA VAL A 20 -7.94 7.10 -7.19
C VAL A 20 -9.23 7.90 -7.04
N GLN A 21 -10.06 7.87 -8.05
CA GLN A 21 -11.39 8.48 -8.02
C GLN A 21 -12.43 7.42 -7.73
N ILE A 22 -13.29 7.68 -6.73
CA ILE A 22 -14.41 6.81 -6.37
C ILE A 22 -15.71 7.56 -6.64
N GLY A 23 -16.66 6.90 -7.32
CA GLY A 23 -17.98 7.45 -7.59
C GLY A 23 -17.99 8.56 -8.62
N LYS A 24 -17.25 8.40 -9.72
CA LYS A 24 -17.26 9.37 -10.82
C LYS A 24 -18.68 9.65 -11.33
N GLY A 25 -19.05 10.91 -11.32
CA GLY A 25 -20.38 11.34 -11.75
C GLY A 25 -21.47 11.23 -10.69
N LEU A 26 -21.14 10.77 -9.48
CA LEU A 26 -22.05 10.74 -8.35
C LEU A 26 -21.92 12.01 -7.49
N THR A 27 -23.03 12.49 -6.97
CA THR A 27 -23.04 13.47 -5.89
C THR A 27 -22.61 12.83 -4.58
N LYS A 28 -22.29 13.63 -3.55
CA LYS A 28 -21.93 13.10 -2.22
C LYS A 28 -23.05 12.24 -1.62
N ASP A 29 -24.30 12.64 -1.82
CA ASP A 29 -25.46 11.94 -1.27
C ASP A 29 -25.69 10.60 -2.00
N GLU A 30 -25.55 10.58 -3.32
CA GLU A 30 -25.61 9.34 -4.11
C GLU A 30 -24.48 8.38 -3.75
N LEU A 31 -23.24 8.89 -3.58
CA LEU A 31 -22.12 8.07 -3.15
C LEU A 31 -22.31 7.50 -1.74
N TYR A 32 -22.88 8.30 -0.83
CA TYR A 32 -23.21 7.86 0.53
C TYR A 32 -24.28 6.77 0.52
N GLU A 33 -25.35 6.97 -0.24
CA GLU A 33 -26.41 5.99 -0.42
C GLU A 33 -25.89 4.67 -1.04
N GLU A 34 -25.06 4.74 -2.07
CA GLU A 34 -24.39 3.57 -2.67
C GLU A 34 -23.49 2.85 -1.67
N THR A 35 -22.78 3.60 -0.80
CA THR A 35 -21.90 3.03 0.23
C THR A 35 -22.68 2.28 1.31
N ILE A 36 -23.83 2.83 1.77
CA ILE A 36 -24.63 2.24 2.84
C ILE A 36 -25.56 1.15 2.33
N LYS A 37 -26.19 1.37 1.18
CA LYS A 37 -27.13 0.41 0.61
C LYS A 37 -26.49 -0.74 -0.11
N ALA A 38 -25.16 -0.84 -0.13
CA ALA A 38 -24.25 -1.88 -0.65
C ALA A 38 -24.89 -3.14 -1.29
N CYS A 39 -26.15 -3.11 -1.59
CA CYS A 39 -26.97 -4.27 -1.87
C CYS A 39 -27.38 -4.47 -3.32
N ASP A 40 -27.40 -3.46 -4.17
CA ASP A 40 -27.95 -3.64 -5.52
C ASP A 40 -27.28 -2.83 -6.61
N LYS A 41 -26.39 -3.50 -7.34
CA LYS A 41 -26.16 -3.36 -8.79
C LYS A 41 -25.41 -2.17 -9.37
N LYS A 42 -25.07 -1.12 -8.66
CA LYS A 42 -24.13 -0.10 -9.12
C LYS A 42 -22.98 0.01 -8.14
N LYS A 43 -21.94 -0.81 -8.32
CA LYS A 43 -20.68 -0.55 -7.62
C LYS A 43 -20.26 0.88 -7.93
N ALA A 44 -20.00 1.67 -6.88
CA ALA A 44 -19.36 2.95 -7.06
C ALA A 44 -18.11 2.73 -7.93
N LEU A 45 -18.08 3.34 -9.10
CA LEU A 45 -17.00 3.13 -10.05
C LEU A 45 -15.71 3.66 -9.43
N VAL A 46 -14.74 2.79 -9.26
CA VAL A 46 -13.41 3.15 -8.78
C VAL A 46 -12.48 3.22 -9.98
N GLU A 47 -11.91 4.38 -10.22
CA GLU A 47 -11.02 4.63 -11.35
C GLU A 47 -9.65 5.07 -10.86
N PHE A 48 -8.62 4.47 -11.45
CA PHE A 48 -7.24 4.90 -11.25
C PHE A 48 -6.96 6.13 -12.11
N GLU A 49 -6.61 7.26 -11.49
CA GLU A 49 -6.29 8.47 -12.23
C GLU A 49 -4.82 8.52 -12.62
N LYS A 50 -3.93 8.50 -11.64
CA LYS A 50 -2.47 8.60 -11.84
C LYS A 50 -1.70 8.13 -10.63
N ILE A 51 -0.42 7.89 -10.84
CA ILE A 51 0.58 7.73 -9.79
C ILE A 51 1.65 8.81 -9.91
N GLU A 52 2.01 9.40 -8.80
CA GLU A 52 3.18 10.28 -8.67
C GLU A 52 4.26 9.52 -7.91
N LEU A 53 5.31 9.11 -8.63
CA LEU A 53 6.44 8.41 -8.02
C LEU A 53 7.37 9.41 -7.35
N ASN A 54 7.88 9.03 -6.19
CA ASN A 54 8.99 9.75 -5.59
C ASN A 54 10.26 9.41 -6.38
N GLU A 55 10.71 10.35 -7.20
CA GLU A 55 11.86 10.18 -8.11
C GLU A 55 13.21 10.07 -7.37
N THR A 56 13.23 10.29 -6.07
CA THR A 56 14.46 10.11 -5.30
C THR A 56 14.67 8.60 -5.06
N PRO A 57 15.55 7.94 -5.84
CA PRO A 57 15.89 6.56 -5.59
C PRO A 57 16.51 6.47 -4.19
N ILE A 58 15.95 5.65 -3.35
CA ILE A 58 16.60 5.33 -2.08
C ILE A 58 17.63 4.27 -2.42
N GLU A 59 18.88 4.68 -2.65
CA GLU A 59 19.99 3.76 -2.80
C GLU A 59 20.10 2.93 -1.53
N ILE A 60 19.76 1.67 -1.65
CA ILE A 60 19.95 0.69 -0.59
C ILE A 60 21.25 -0.03 -0.91
N ASP A 61 22.33 0.32 -0.19
CA ASP A 61 23.51 -0.51 -0.17
C ASP A 61 23.12 -1.89 0.36
N PRO A 62 23.21 -2.96 -0.46
CA PRO A 62 22.82 -4.29 -0.05
C PRO A 62 23.67 -4.86 1.09
N TRP A 63 24.82 -4.29 1.34
CA TRP A 63 25.82 -4.77 2.32
C TRP A 63 25.86 -3.90 3.58
N HIS A 64 25.59 -2.62 3.48
CA HIS A 64 25.51 -1.70 4.61
C HIS A 64 24.05 -1.33 4.86
N VAL A 65 23.34 -2.22 5.50
CA VAL A 65 21.93 -2.06 5.90
C VAL A 65 21.84 -0.97 6.96
N LYS A 66 21.97 0.27 6.54
CA LYS A 66 21.36 1.36 7.27
C LYS A 66 19.88 1.32 6.95
N ASP A 67 19.06 1.12 7.95
CA ASP A 67 17.61 0.86 7.85
C ASP A 67 16.78 2.09 7.39
N ASP A 68 17.22 2.82 6.40
CA ASP A 68 16.68 4.14 6.09
C ASP A 68 15.96 4.17 4.74
N LEU A 69 14.82 3.48 4.65
CA LEU A 69 13.91 3.60 3.49
C LEU A 69 13.33 5.01 3.38
N ILE A 70 13.18 5.69 4.49
CA ILE A 70 12.57 7.02 4.62
C ILE A 70 13.50 7.83 5.52
N ARG A 71 14.71 8.12 5.03
CA ARG A 71 15.64 8.94 5.77
C ARG A 71 15.20 10.38 5.67
N HIS A 72 14.63 10.92 6.65
CA HIS A 72 14.31 12.32 6.88
C HIS A 72 12.83 12.66 6.72
N ARG A 73 12.34 13.36 7.72
CA ARG A 73 11.07 14.12 7.70
C ARG A 73 10.96 15.08 6.50
N GLU A 74 12.04 15.29 5.78
CA GLU A 74 12.11 16.10 4.55
C GLU A 74 11.75 15.32 3.28
N ASN A 75 11.60 13.99 3.36
CA ASN A 75 11.20 13.20 2.19
C ASN A 75 9.77 13.61 1.76
N PRO A 76 9.56 13.97 0.49
CA PRO A 76 8.25 14.43 -0.01
C PRO A 76 7.11 13.46 0.27
N TRP A 77 7.39 12.15 0.24
CA TRP A 77 6.40 11.13 0.55
C TRP A 77 6.00 11.14 2.04
N VAL A 78 6.98 11.27 2.95
CA VAL A 78 6.73 11.40 4.39
C VAL A 78 5.94 12.66 4.68
N GLN A 79 6.29 13.77 4.04
CA GLN A 79 5.57 15.03 4.19
C GLN A 79 4.12 14.93 3.69
N ALA A 80 3.89 14.22 2.58
CA ALA A 80 2.55 14.00 2.05
C ALA A 80 1.72 13.11 3.01
N LEU A 81 2.32 12.05 3.55
CA LEU A 81 1.69 11.17 4.52
C LEU A 81 1.33 11.94 5.81
N ASN A 82 2.28 12.68 6.38
CA ASN A 82 2.05 13.47 7.60
C ASN A 82 0.98 14.55 7.39
N ARG A 83 0.93 15.16 6.19
CA ARG A 83 -0.11 16.12 5.83
C ARG A 83 -1.49 15.47 5.86
N GLN A 84 -1.65 14.31 5.22
CA GLN A 84 -2.90 13.56 5.22
C GLN A 84 -3.32 13.14 6.63
N LEU A 85 -2.37 12.70 7.46
CA LEU A 85 -2.65 12.34 8.86
C LEU A 85 -3.09 13.54 9.69
N ASN A 86 -2.52 14.72 9.44
CA ASN A 86 -2.92 15.95 10.14
C ASN A 86 -4.29 16.48 9.73
N GLU A 87 -4.76 16.14 8.52
CA GLU A 87 -6.10 16.46 8.03
C GLU A 87 -7.17 15.45 8.50
N SER A 88 -6.75 14.36 9.14
CA SER A 88 -7.62 13.29 9.64
C SER A 88 -7.85 13.41 11.14
N GLU A 89 -9.03 12.98 11.62
CA GLU A 89 -9.31 12.87 13.05
C GLU A 89 -8.48 11.78 13.74
N GLN A 90 -8.02 10.80 12.98
CA GLN A 90 -7.23 9.68 13.47
C GLN A 90 -5.89 9.63 12.74
N ARG A 91 -4.82 9.46 13.49
CA ARG A 91 -3.46 9.34 12.93
C ARG A 91 -3.07 7.88 12.73
N ASN A 92 -3.97 7.13 12.11
CA ASN A 92 -3.78 5.70 11.83
C ASN A 92 -3.28 5.52 10.41
N VAL A 93 -2.33 4.60 10.23
CA VAL A 93 -1.93 4.13 8.91
C VAL A 93 -2.45 2.71 8.72
N CYS A 94 -3.24 2.49 7.68
CA CYS A 94 -3.64 1.17 7.25
C CYS A 94 -2.75 0.72 6.09
N ILE A 95 -2.15 -0.46 6.19
CA ILE A 95 -1.31 -1.05 5.13
C ILE A 95 -2.01 -2.27 4.58
N PHE A 96 -2.32 -2.26 3.29
CA PHE A 96 -2.88 -3.42 2.58
C PHE A 96 -1.79 -4.14 1.79
N VAL A 97 -1.66 -5.45 2.01
CA VAL A 97 -0.70 -6.34 1.34
C VAL A 97 -1.48 -7.35 0.51
N HIS A 98 -1.40 -7.23 -0.80
CA HIS A 98 -2.19 -8.02 -1.75
C HIS A 98 -1.79 -9.51 -1.79
N GLY A 99 -2.65 -10.29 -2.41
CA GLY A 99 -2.46 -11.71 -2.62
C GLY A 99 -1.73 -12.06 -3.92
N TYR A 100 -1.92 -13.30 -4.33
CA TYR A 100 -1.43 -13.83 -5.60
C TYR A 100 -2.20 -13.23 -6.79
N ASN A 101 -1.54 -13.15 -7.95
CA ASN A 101 -2.17 -12.74 -9.21
C ASN A 101 -2.92 -11.41 -9.15
N THR A 102 -2.31 -10.43 -8.50
CA THR A 102 -2.89 -9.09 -8.39
C THR A 102 -1.98 -8.10 -9.09
N SER A 103 -2.53 -7.31 -10.01
CA SER A 103 -1.80 -6.22 -10.64
C SER A 103 -1.65 -5.04 -9.69
N PHE A 104 -0.67 -4.16 -9.94
CA PHE A 104 -0.50 -2.91 -9.20
C PHE A 104 -1.80 -2.08 -9.19
N ILE A 105 -2.46 -1.97 -10.34
CA ILE A 105 -3.68 -1.19 -10.47
C ILE A 105 -4.80 -1.80 -9.63
N ASP A 106 -5.02 -3.12 -9.74
CA ASP A 106 -6.08 -3.80 -8.99
C ASP A 106 -5.88 -3.70 -7.49
N ASN A 107 -4.62 -3.85 -7.03
CA ASN A 107 -4.30 -3.71 -5.60
C ASN A 107 -4.54 -2.28 -5.11
N THR A 108 -4.10 -1.29 -5.89
CA THR A 108 -4.29 0.12 -5.55
C THR A 108 -5.78 0.48 -5.48
N LEU A 109 -6.59 -0.01 -6.42
CA LEU A 109 -8.04 0.21 -6.42
C LEU A 109 -8.70 -0.45 -5.22
N LEU A 110 -8.33 -1.70 -4.91
CA LEU A 110 -8.88 -2.42 -3.75
C LEU A 110 -8.49 -1.75 -2.43
N ALA A 111 -7.25 -1.28 -2.29
CA ALA A 111 -6.82 -0.52 -1.12
C ALA A 111 -7.63 0.78 -0.97
N ALA A 112 -7.89 1.49 -2.07
CA ALA A 112 -8.70 2.69 -2.07
C ALA A 112 -10.17 2.40 -1.70
N GLU A 113 -10.74 1.29 -2.18
CA GLU A 113 -12.08 0.83 -1.78
C GLU A 113 -12.14 0.54 -0.28
N ILE A 114 -11.18 -0.23 0.25
CA ILE A 114 -11.11 -0.52 1.69
C ILE A 114 -11.05 0.78 2.49
N PHE A 115 -10.19 1.73 2.09
CA PHE A 115 -10.08 3.03 2.74
C PHE A 115 -11.38 3.82 2.71
N HIS A 116 -12.07 3.81 1.56
CA HIS A 116 -13.36 4.48 1.41
C HIS A 116 -14.42 3.90 2.34
N TYR A 117 -14.59 2.57 2.34
CA TYR A 117 -15.62 1.90 3.14
C TYR A 117 -15.31 1.87 4.64
N THR A 118 -14.06 2.10 5.04
CA THR A 118 -13.66 2.26 6.45
C THR A 118 -13.71 3.71 6.95
N GLY A 119 -14.29 4.62 6.16
CA GLY A 119 -14.55 6.00 6.57
C GLY A 119 -13.44 7.00 6.26
N ARG A 120 -12.41 6.60 5.50
CA ARG A 120 -11.29 7.47 5.06
C ARG A 120 -10.55 8.17 6.21
N GLN A 121 -10.50 7.55 7.37
CA GLN A 121 -9.76 8.08 8.51
C GLN A 121 -8.30 7.63 8.47
N GLY A 122 -7.37 8.56 8.71
CA GLY A 122 -5.94 8.28 8.64
C GLY A 122 -5.40 8.23 7.21
N ALA A 123 -4.53 7.28 6.94
CA ALA A 123 -3.93 7.08 5.63
C ALA A 123 -3.93 5.61 5.22
N MET A 124 -4.02 5.35 3.92
CA MET A 124 -3.92 4.02 3.33
C MET A 124 -2.62 3.88 2.54
N ILE A 125 -1.91 2.79 2.78
CA ILE A 125 -0.74 2.38 2.01
C ILE A 125 -1.04 1.05 1.31
N SER A 126 -0.91 1.02 0.00
CA SER A 126 -0.91 -0.20 -0.79
C SER A 126 0.52 -0.71 -0.90
N PHE A 127 0.81 -1.87 -0.31
CA PHE A 127 2.13 -2.49 -0.39
C PHE A 127 2.17 -3.45 -1.57
N GLU A 128 2.90 -3.02 -2.59
CA GLU A 128 3.09 -3.80 -3.81
C GLU A 128 4.32 -4.70 -3.69
N TRP A 129 4.11 -5.98 -3.90
CA TRP A 129 5.18 -6.96 -3.98
C TRP A 129 5.12 -7.73 -5.30
N PRO A 130 6.28 -8.15 -5.86
CA PRO A 130 6.29 -8.82 -7.17
C PRO A 130 5.58 -10.17 -7.09
N SER A 131 4.35 -10.23 -7.59
CA SER A 131 3.59 -11.46 -7.76
C SER A 131 3.43 -11.78 -9.24
N GLU A 132 3.60 -13.05 -9.61
CA GLU A 132 3.41 -13.49 -10.98
C GLU A 132 1.96 -13.88 -11.27
N SER A 133 1.46 -13.48 -12.45
CA SER A 133 0.09 -13.73 -12.86
C SER A 133 -0.09 -15.12 -13.51
N SER A 134 0.72 -16.12 -13.11
CA SER A 134 0.65 -17.45 -13.72
C SER A 134 0.64 -18.57 -12.68
N VAL A 135 -0.16 -19.60 -12.91
CA VAL A 135 -0.26 -20.78 -12.05
C VAL A 135 1.10 -21.46 -11.82
N LEU A 136 1.99 -21.40 -12.81
CA LEU A 136 3.36 -21.93 -12.72
C LEU A 136 4.28 -21.03 -11.89
N GLY A 137 3.91 -19.76 -11.67
CA GLY A 137 4.66 -18.79 -10.87
C GLY A 137 4.52 -18.95 -9.36
N TYR A 138 3.66 -19.83 -8.86
CA TYR A 138 3.41 -20.00 -7.42
C TYR A 138 4.68 -20.26 -6.58
N LEU A 139 5.61 -21.07 -7.12
CA LEU A 139 6.89 -21.32 -6.43
C LEU A 139 7.81 -20.07 -6.44
N ALA A 140 7.80 -19.33 -7.55
CA ALA A 140 8.52 -18.07 -7.65
C ALA A 140 7.94 -17.02 -6.68
N ASP A 141 6.62 -16.97 -6.55
CA ASP A 141 5.93 -16.07 -5.63
C ASP A 141 6.24 -16.35 -4.17
N LYS A 142 6.44 -17.62 -3.78
CA LYS A 142 6.91 -17.94 -2.43
C LYS A 142 8.30 -17.33 -2.15
N GLY A 143 9.19 -17.37 -3.14
CA GLY A 143 10.50 -16.69 -3.07
C GLY A 143 10.35 -15.17 -3.05
N ASN A 144 9.42 -14.62 -3.82
CA ASN A 144 9.13 -13.19 -3.89
C ASN A 144 8.52 -12.68 -2.57
N ALA A 145 7.62 -13.44 -1.95
CA ALA A 145 7.05 -13.11 -0.66
C ALA A 145 8.13 -13.07 0.43
N THR A 146 9.04 -14.06 0.46
CA THR A 146 10.18 -14.07 1.41
C THR A 146 11.10 -12.86 1.19
N PHE A 147 11.42 -12.52 -0.05
CA PHE A 147 12.20 -11.35 -0.39
C PHE A 147 11.50 -10.05 0.05
N SER A 148 10.19 -9.96 -0.15
CA SER A 148 9.39 -8.78 0.17
C SER A 148 9.17 -8.58 1.67
N THR A 149 9.25 -9.64 2.49
CA THR A 149 9.18 -9.58 3.95
C THR A 149 10.15 -8.55 4.53
N ARG A 150 11.39 -8.53 4.04
CA ARG A 150 12.40 -7.57 4.48
C ARG A 150 12.00 -6.12 4.19
N HIS A 151 11.49 -5.87 2.98
CA HIS A 151 11.05 -4.53 2.59
C HIS A 151 9.82 -4.08 3.37
N PHE A 152 8.89 -4.99 3.62
CA PHE A 152 7.71 -4.72 4.43
C PHE A 152 8.07 -4.39 5.88
N ARG A 153 8.97 -5.16 6.51
CA ARG A 153 9.49 -4.87 7.84
C ARG A 153 10.13 -3.48 7.92
N ARG A 154 10.92 -3.12 6.91
CA ARG A 154 11.58 -1.81 6.83
C ARG A 154 10.55 -0.69 6.73
N LEU A 155 9.51 -0.86 5.90
CA LEU A 155 8.43 0.10 5.79
C LEU A 155 7.80 0.38 7.15
N ILE A 156 7.41 -0.67 7.90
CA ILE A 156 6.81 -0.53 9.24
C ILE A 156 7.75 0.19 10.20
N THR A 157 9.02 -0.23 10.24
CA THR A 157 10.01 0.39 11.12
C THR A 157 10.18 1.88 10.84
N ASN A 158 10.20 2.25 9.56
CA ASN A 158 10.40 3.64 9.17
C ASN A 158 9.16 4.49 9.41
N LEU A 159 7.96 3.96 9.13
CA LEU A 159 6.72 4.63 9.49
C LEU A 159 6.68 4.96 10.99
N ALA A 160 7.02 3.99 11.83
CA ALA A 160 7.04 4.18 13.28
C ALA A 160 8.09 5.18 13.78
N LYS A 161 9.19 5.38 13.05
CA LYS A 161 10.27 6.29 13.43
C LYS A 161 10.13 7.70 12.87
N GLU A 162 9.64 7.83 11.64
CA GLU A 162 9.72 9.06 10.86
C GLU A 162 8.38 9.76 10.69
N CYS A 163 7.28 9.03 10.91
CA CYS A 163 5.93 9.56 10.73
C CYS A 163 5.23 9.77 12.07
N ASP A 164 4.43 10.81 12.13
CA ASP A 164 3.62 11.14 13.30
C ASP A 164 2.36 10.28 13.35
N ILE A 165 2.48 9.01 13.67
CA ILE A 165 1.39 8.03 13.69
C ILE A 165 1.10 7.52 15.10
N ASP A 166 -0.18 7.24 15.37
CA ASP A 166 -0.63 6.64 16.63
C ASP A 166 -0.68 5.11 16.52
N SER A 167 -1.05 4.59 15.35
CA SER A 167 -1.14 3.15 15.13
C SER A 167 -0.93 2.76 13.67
N ILE A 168 -0.57 1.48 13.47
CA ILE A 168 -0.50 0.84 12.16
C ILE A 168 -1.45 -0.36 12.17
N THR A 169 -2.43 -0.33 11.28
CA THR A 169 -3.29 -1.48 10.98
C THR A 169 -2.77 -2.18 9.73
N ILE A 170 -2.66 -3.50 9.76
CA ILE A 170 -2.13 -4.27 8.62
C ILE A 170 -3.15 -5.28 8.17
N ILE A 171 -3.47 -5.27 6.89
CA ILE A 171 -4.37 -6.22 6.23
C ILE A 171 -3.55 -7.03 5.23
N GLY A 172 -3.29 -8.29 5.54
CA GLY A 172 -2.64 -9.23 4.63
C GLY A 172 -3.67 -10.13 3.95
N HIS A 173 -3.72 -10.11 2.62
CA HIS A 173 -4.63 -10.96 1.85
C HIS A 173 -3.89 -12.16 1.24
N SER A 174 -4.44 -13.39 1.46
CA SER A 174 -3.96 -14.60 0.79
C SER A 174 -2.42 -14.77 0.85
N ALA A 175 -1.73 -14.78 -0.29
CA ALA A 175 -0.27 -14.90 -0.41
C ALA A 175 0.50 -13.72 0.21
N GLY A 176 -0.13 -12.59 0.48
CA GLY A 176 0.46 -11.48 1.23
C GLY A 176 0.53 -11.73 2.74
N THR A 177 -0.32 -12.63 3.27
CA THR A 177 -0.35 -12.95 4.70
C THR A 177 1.00 -13.45 5.25
N PRO A 178 1.73 -14.38 4.59
CA PRO A 178 3.07 -14.78 5.01
C PRO A 178 4.07 -13.63 5.09
N ILE A 179 3.97 -12.63 4.21
CA ILE A 179 4.84 -11.44 4.25
C ILE A 179 4.63 -10.70 5.58
N VAL A 180 3.37 -10.46 5.92
CA VAL A 180 2.97 -9.79 7.17
C VAL A 180 3.44 -10.58 8.39
N VAL A 181 3.08 -11.87 8.47
CA VAL A 181 3.38 -12.71 9.63
C VAL A 181 4.89 -12.85 9.86
N ASN A 182 5.67 -13.05 8.80
CA ASN A 182 7.12 -13.17 8.92
C ASN A 182 7.77 -11.84 9.32
N ALA A 183 7.30 -10.71 8.76
CA ALA A 183 7.78 -9.39 9.17
C ALA A 183 7.50 -9.10 10.65
N MET A 184 6.30 -9.43 11.15
CA MET A 184 5.96 -9.28 12.56
C MET A 184 6.83 -10.14 13.46
N ARG A 185 7.09 -11.39 13.08
CA ARG A 185 8.02 -12.28 13.82
C ARG A 185 9.43 -11.70 13.89
N GLU A 186 9.93 -11.14 12.79
CA GLU A 186 11.27 -10.52 12.76
C GLU A 186 11.33 -9.21 13.56
N LEU A 187 10.22 -8.47 13.66
CA LEU A 187 10.10 -7.30 14.54
C LEU A 187 9.93 -7.71 16.01
N ARG A 188 9.66 -8.99 16.29
CA ARG A 188 9.37 -9.53 17.64
C ARG A 188 8.11 -8.89 18.26
N LEU A 189 7.14 -8.61 17.43
CA LEU A 189 5.81 -8.13 17.79
C LEU A 189 4.78 -9.27 17.82
#